data_308903b0d0d33cd47896249c0dc82103
#
_entry.id   308903b0d0d33cd47896249c0dc82103
#
_cell.length_a   1.000
_cell.length_b   1.000
_cell.length_c   1.000
_cell.angle_alpha   90.00
_cell.angle_beta   90.00
_cell.angle_gamma   90.00
#
_symmetry.space_group_name_H-M   'P 1'
#
loop_
_entity.id
_entity.type
_entity.pdbx_description
1 polymer ?
#
loop_
_entity_poly.entity_id
_entity_poly.type
_entity_poly.pdbx_seq_one_letter_code
_entity_poly.pdbx_strand_id
1 'polypeptide(L)'
;MMDKIDKEIWINEDKTALDPTMGAGNIIIAILYRRIVENNQNPIKAISNTYGIELDQKTHEYAKERIKKFMAHFTNEDLTKIIDHNFVCSDVFEWNITDWCPKNDKVELEGFFENA
;
A
#
# COMPACT_ATOMS: atom_id res chain seq x y z
N MET A 1 -14.32 -6.56 -8.46
CA MET A 1 -13.42 -5.54 -7.85
C MET A 1 -12.08 -5.46 -8.55
N MET A 2 -11.45 -6.59 -8.83
CA MET A 2 -10.19 -6.64 -9.58
C MET A 2 -10.30 -6.07 -10.99
N ASP A 3 -11.47 -6.16 -11.61
CA ASP A 3 -11.71 -5.63 -12.96
C ASP A 3 -11.63 -4.10 -13.06
N LYS A 4 -11.71 -3.41 -11.92
CA LYS A 4 -11.61 -1.95 -11.86
C LYS A 4 -10.17 -1.45 -11.70
N ILE A 5 -9.23 -2.35 -11.45
CA ILE A 5 -7.82 -2.03 -11.31
C ILE A 5 -7.21 -1.86 -12.70
N ASP A 6 -6.35 -0.85 -12.86
CA ASP A 6 -5.64 -0.63 -14.11
C ASP A 6 -4.85 -1.88 -14.50
N LYS A 7 -5.15 -2.43 -15.67
CA LYS A 7 -4.52 -3.67 -16.14
C LYS A 7 -3.01 -3.52 -16.39
N GLU A 8 -2.51 -2.30 -16.51
CA GLU A 8 -1.08 -2.07 -16.68
C GLU A 8 -0.26 -2.54 -15.48
N ILE A 9 -0.84 -2.61 -14.29
CA ILE A 9 -0.11 -3.11 -13.11
C ILE A 9 0.34 -4.56 -13.27
N TRP A 10 -0.34 -5.33 -14.13
CA TRP A 10 0.01 -6.72 -14.39
C TRP A 10 1.18 -6.86 -15.34
N ILE A 11 1.34 -5.93 -16.27
CA ILE A 11 2.37 -5.99 -17.31
C ILE A 11 3.55 -5.06 -17.04
N ASN A 12 3.39 -4.08 -16.17
CA ASN A 12 4.44 -3.12 -15.80
C ASN A 12 4.66 -3.15 -14.29
N GLU A 13 5.77 -3.75 -13.85
CA GLU A 13 6.09 -3.87 -12.42
C GLU A 13 6.38 -2.53 -11.74
N ASP A 14 6.67 -1.50 -12.49
CA ASP A 14 6.91 -0.14 -11.97
C ASP A 14 5.62 0.65 -11.76
N LYS A 15 4.49 0.13 -12.24
CA LYS A 15 3.18 0.77 -12.04
C LYS A 15 2.67 0.54 -10.63
N THR A 16 2.16 1.59 -9.98
CA THR A 16 1.67 1.49 -8.60
C THR A 16 0.21 1.03 -8.54
N ALA A 17 -0.12 0.28 -7.50
CA ALA A 17 -1.48 -0.13 -7.18
C ALA A 17 -1.78 0.25 -5.74
N LEU A 18 -3.00 0.72 -5.48
CA LEU A 18 -3.43 1.14 -4.15
C LEU A 18 -4.79 0.53 -3.82
N ASP A 19 -4.90 -0.04 -2.62
CA ASP A 19 -6.19 -0.37 -2.01
C ASP A 19 -6.42 0.59 -0.83
N PRO A 20 -7.31 1.58 -0.97
CA PRO A 20 -7.55 2.58 0.08
C PRO A 20 -8.33 2.05 1.28
N THR A 21 -8.84 0.82 1.20
CA THR A 21 -9.56 0.15 2.29
C THR A 21 -9.13 -1.32 2.32
N MET A 22 -7.86 -1.54 2.64
CA MET A 22 -7.26 -2.86 2.45
C MET A 22 -7.75 -3.93 3.41
N GLY A 23 -8.39 -3.55 4.53
CA GLY A 23 -8.89 -4.50 5.51
C GLY A 23 -7.81 -5.48 5.97
N ALA A 24 -8.14 -6.76 5.99
CA ALA A 24 -7.19 -7.82 6.37
C ALA A 24 -6.15 -8.15 5.29
N GLY A 25 -6.14 -7.42 4.18
CA GLY A 25 -5.13 -7.57 3.14
C GLY A 25 -5.46 -8.58 2.05
N ASN A 26 -6.70 -9.07 1.97
CA ASN A 26 -7.07 -10.07 0.97
C ASN A 26 -6.84 -9.58 -0.46
N ILE A 27 -7.22 -8.35 -0.76
CA ILE A 27 -7.05 -7.77 -2.10
C ILE A 27 -5.57 -7.48 -2.36
N ILE A 28 -4.85 -6.97 -1.36
CA ILE A 28 -3.40 -6.73 -1.49
C ILE A 28 -2.68 -8.04 -1.83
N ILE A 29 -2.98 -9.11 -1.11
CA ILE A 29 -2.36 -10.42 -1.35
C ILE A 29 -2.74 -10.94 -2.74
N ALA A 30 -3.99 -10.77 -3.16
CA ALA A 30 -4.42 -11.14 -4.50
C ALA A 30 -3.69 -10.36 -5.59
N ILE A 31 -3.47 -9.07 -5.39
CA ILE A 31 -2.69 -8.23 -6.30
C ILE A 31 -1.24 -8.72 -6.40
N LEU A 32 -0.61 -8.97 -5.25
CA LEU A 32 0.77 -9.47 -5.21
C LEU A 32 0.90 -10.84 -5.87
N TYR A 33 -0.03 -11.75 -5.59
CA TYR A 33 -0.05 -13.06 -6.24
C TYR A 33 -0.11 -12.93 -7.76
N ARG A 34 -1.03 -12.11 -8.25
CA ARG A 34 -1.21 -11.93 -9.69
C ARG A 34 0.00 -11.26 -10.32
N ARG A 35 0.61 -10.29 -9.66
CA ARG A 35 1.83 -9.64 -10.16
C ARG A 35 3.01 -10.61 -10.20
N ILE A 36 3.26 -11.31 -9.09
CA ILE A 36 4.47 -12.12 -8.92
C ILE A 36 4.32 -13.49 -9.60
N VAL A 37 3.22 -14.20 -9.31
CA VAL A 37 3.04 -15.59 -9.75
C VAL A 37 2.52 -15.66 -11.17
N GLU A 38 1.46 -14.92 -11.48
CA GLU A 38 0.83 -14.99 -12.80
C GLU A 38 1.56 -14.19 -13.87
N ASN A 39 2.22 -13.10 -13.49
CA ASN A 39 2.85 -12.19 -14.45
C ASN A 39 4.38 -12.10 -14.29
N ASN A 40 4.98 -12.94 -13.47
CA ASN A 40 6.44 -13.06 -13.31
C ASN A 40 7.14 -11.76 -12.96
N GLN A 41 6.48 -10.85 -12.26
CA GLN A 41 7.11 -9.61 -11.80
C GLN A 41 8.13 -9.89 -10.70
N ASN A 42 9.14 -9.03 -10.61
CA ASN A 42 10.12 -9.12 -9.53
C ASN A 42 9.39 -8.91 -8.19
N PRO A 43 9.55 -9.83 -7.20
CA PRO A 43 8.85 -9.72 -5.92
C PRO A 43 9.12 -8.42 -5.18
N ILE A 44 10.35 -7.94 -5.16
CA ILE A 44 10.70 -6.69 -4.48
C ILE A 44 10.02 -5.49 -5.15
N LYS A 45 10.04 -5.42 -6.48
CA LYS A 45 9.36 -4.37 -7.21
C LYS A 45 7.85 -4.43 -7.05
N ALA A 46 7.28 -5.64 -7.06
CA ALA A 46 5.84 -5.81 -6.88
C ALA A 46 5.38 -5.25 -5.53
N ILE A 47 6.03 -5.63 -4.44
CA ILE A 47 5.67 -5.12 -3.11
C ILE A 47 5.98 -3.63 -2.97
N SER A 48 7.06 -3.15 -3.56
CA SER A 48 7.44 -1.73 -3.50
C SER A 48 6.44 -0.82 -4.19
N ASN A 49 5.69 -1.34 -5.14
CA ASN A 49 4.72 -0.59 -5.94
C ASN A 49 3.27 -0.97 -5.62
N THR A 50 3.03 -1.64 -4.50
CA THR A 50 1.68 -1.96 -4.01
C THR A 50 1.47 -1.29 -2.65
N TYR A 51 0.36 -0.55 -2.51
CA TYR A 51 0.07 0.29 -1.36
C TYR A 51 -1.31 -0.02 -0.79
N GLY A 52 -1.48 0.20 0.49
CA GLY A 52 -2.77 0.00 1.16
C GLY A 52 -2.95 0.91 2.35
N ILE A 53 -4.22 1.22 2.65
CA ILE A 53 -4.61 2.03 3.80
C ILE A 53 -5.67 1.26 4.58
N GLU A 54 -5.55 1.24 5.90
CA GLU A 54 -6.54 0.64 6.80
C GLU A 54 -6.70 1.51 8.04
N LEU A 55 -7.95 1.82 8.38
CA LEU A 55 -8.28 2.68 9.51
C LEU A 55 -8.07 1.98 10.86
N ASP A 56 -8.47 0.70 10.96
CA ASP A 56 -8.40 -0.05 12.21
C ASP A 56 -7.01 -0.57 12.47
N GLN A 57 -6.41 -0.19 13.60
CA GLN A 57 -5.04 -0.54 13.93
C GLN A 57 -4.81 -2.06 14.00
N LYS A 58 -5.72 -2.80 14.64
CA LYS A 58 -5.57 -4.25 14.77
C LYS A 58 -5.67 -4.95 13.41
N THR A 59 -6.60 -4.52 12.58
CA THR A 59 -6.77 -5.04 11.23
C THR A 59 -5.55 -4.72 10.39
N HIS A 60 -5.00 -3.51 10.50
CA HIS A 60 -3.79 -3.09 9.83
C HIS A 60 -2.59 -3.98 10.20
N GLU A 61 -2.38 -4.22 11.49
CA GLU A 61 -1.30 -5.08 11.95
C GLU A 61 -1.45 -6.52 11.46
N TYR A 62 -2.67 -7.03 11.48
CA TYR A 62 -2.98 -8.36 10.96
C TYR A 62 -2.69 -8.47 9.46
N ALA A 63 -3.10 -7.47 8.71
CA ALA A 63 -2.82 -7.41 7.27
C ALA A 63 -1.31 -7.43 6.98
N LYS A 64 -0.54 -6.62 7.71
CA LYS A 64 0.92 -6.57 7.54
C LYS A 64 1.58 -7.92 7.81
N GLU A 65 1.15 -8.63 8.86
CA GLU A 65 1.67 -9.97 9.16
C GLU A 65 1.36 -10.95 8.03
N ARG A 66 0.15 -10.91 7.49
CA ARG A 66 -0.24 -11.76 6.36
C ARG A 66 0.59 -11.47 5.11
N ILE A 67 0.81 -10.18 4.83
CA ILE A 67 1.61 -9.76 3.69
C ILE A 67 3.06 -10.23 3.85
N LYS A 68 3.64 -10.08 5.04
CA LYS A 68 4.99 -10.58 5.33
C LYS A 68 5.12 -12.08 5.09
N LYS A 69 4.17 -12.86 5.60
CA LYS A 69 4.16 -14.32 5.44
C LYS A 69 4.04 -14.71 3.97
N PHE A 70 3.17 -14.02 3.23
CA PHE A 70 3.01 -14.27 1.81
C PHE A 70 4.31 -13.99 1.06
N MET A 71 4.93 -12.83 1.30
CA MET A 71 6.16 -12.44 0.61
C MET A 71 7.35 -13.33 0.93
N ALA A 72 7.36 -13.96 2.11
CA ALA A 72 8.42 -14.87 2.51
C ALA A 72 8.55 -16.10 1.59
N HIS A 73 7.52 -16.41 0.82
CA HIS A 73 7.55 -17.48 -0.18
C HIS A 73 8.40 -17.11 -1.40
N PHE A 74 8.68 -15.83 -1.62
CA PHE A 74 9.30 -15.34 -2.85
C PHE A 74 10.67 -14.70 -2.65
N THR A 75 11.00 -14.29 -1.43
CA THR A 75 12.27 -13.63 -1.15
C THR A 75 12.68 -13.85 0.31
N ASN A 76 13.99 -13.90 0.56
CA ASN A 76 14.56 -13.96 1.90
C ASN A 76 14.93 -12.58 2.43
N GLU A 77 14.73 -11.52 1.66
CA GLU A 77 15.04 -10.17 2.10
C GLU A 77 14.10 -9.69 3.18
N ASP A 78 14.60 -8.81 4.05
CA ASP A 78 13.78 -8.16 5.07
C ASP A 78 12.98 -7.02 4.41
N LEU A 79 11.67 -7.21 4.32
CA LEU A 79 10.76 -6.26 3.69
C LEU A 79 10.07 -5.33 4.68
N THR A 80 10.50 -5.33 5.96
CA THR A 80 9.82 -4.56 7.02
C THR A 80 9.68 -3.08 6.66
N LYS A 81 10.73 -2.45 6.18
CA LYS A 81 10.69 -1.01 5.83
C LYS A 81 9.72 -0.73 4.68
N ILE A 82 9.70 -1.57 3.67
CA ILE A 82 8.80 -1.42 2.53
C ILE A 82 7.36 -1.59 2.98
N ILE A 83 7.09 -2.63 3.76
CA ILE A 83 5.74 -2.94 4.24
C ILE A 83 5.23 -1.85 5.17
N ASP A 84 6.07 -1.37 6.10
CA ASP A 84 5.67 -0.30 7.01
C ASP A 84 5.43 1.02 6.29
N HIS A 85 6.17 1.29 5.22
CA HIS A 85 5.98 2.49 4.40
C HIS A 85 4.71 2.40 3.54
N ASN A 86 4.48 1.25 2.92
CA ASN A 86 3.43 1.12 1.90
C ASN A 86 2.05 0.78 2.45
N PHE A 87 1.98 0.14 3.62
CA PHE A 87 0.72 -0.28 4.23
C PHE A 87 0.50 0.47 5.53
N VAL A 88 -0.30 1.53 5.47
CA VAL A 88 -0.41 2.50 6.56
C VAL A 88 -1.73 2.38 7.31
N CYS A 89 -1.69 2.76 8.60
CA CYS A 89 -2.89 2.86 9.44
C CYS A 89 -3.33 4.31 9.46
N SER A 90 -4.43 4.61 8.76
CA SER A 90 -4.94 5.97 8.67
C SER A 90 -6.38 5.96 8.15
N ASP A 91 -7.09 7.07 8.40
CA ASP A 91 -8.29 7.40 7.64
C ASP A 91 -7.86 7.84 6.25
N VAL A 92 -8.45 7.25 5.21
CA VAL A 92 -8.10 7.56 3.82
C VAL A 92 -8.27 9.05 3.50
N PHE A 93 -9.23 9.71 4.13
CA PHE A 93 -9.49 11.15 3.93
C PHE A 93 -8.43 12.03 4.60
N GLU A 94 -7.68 11.50 5.55
CA GLU A 94 -6.60 12.20 6.24
C GLU A 94 -5.22 11.87 5.68
N TRP A 95 -5.16 11.04 4.64
CA TRP A 95 -3.91 10.61 4.02
C TRP A 95 -3.72 11.26 2.66
N ASN A 96 -2.56 11.87 2.44
CA ASN A 96 -2.20 12.42 1.13
C ASN A 96 -1.66 11.29 0.26
N ILE A 97 -2.49 10.82 -0.68
CA ILE A 97 -2.14 9.68 -1.54
C ILE A 97 -1.00 10.03 -2.50
N THR A 98 -0.98 11.26 -3.00
CA THR A 98 0.04 11.71 -3.96
C THR A 98 1.43 11.74 -3.34
N ASP A 99 1.55 12.35 -2.15
CA ASP A 99 2.83 12.50 -1.46
C ASP A 99 3.13 11.34 -0.51
N TRP A 100 2.15 10.46 -0.31
CA TRP A 100 2.22 9.30 0.58
C TRP A 100 2.66 9.68 2.00
N CYS A 101 1.88 10.57 2.61
CA CYS A 101 2.10 11.04 3.97
C CYS A 101 0.78 11.52 4.58
N PRO A 102 0.70 11.67 5.90
CA PRO A 102 -0.49 12.27 6.51
C PRO A 102 -0.75 13.67 5.96
N LYS A 103 -2.01 14.02 5.78
CA LYS A 103 -2.37 15.39 5.45
C LYS A 103 -2.01 16.30 6.62
N ASN A 104 -1.37 17.40 6.33
CA ASN A 104 -0.90 18.30 7.35
C ASN A 104 -1.80 19.52 7.46
N ASP A 105 -3.08 19.26 7.70
CA ASP A 105 -4.11 20.30 7.77
C ASP A 105 -3.80 21.36 8.82
N LYS A 106 -3.21 20.95 9.93
CA LYS A 106 -2.85 21.87 11.02
C LYS A 106 -1.80 22.89 10.57
N VAL A 107 -0.79 22.43 9.84
CA VAL A 107 0.27 23.31 9.32
C VAL A 107 -0.29 24.20 8.21
N GLU A 108 -1.15 23.67 7.36
CA GLU A 108 -1.81 24.44 6.32
C GLU A 108 -2.67 25.55 6.93
N LEU A 109 -3.42 25.24 7.99
CA LEU A 109 -4.23 26.23 8.70
C LEU A 109 -3.37 27.29 9.37
N GLU A 110 -2.28 26.90 10.01
CA GLU A 110 -1.36 27.84 10.62
C GLU A 110 -0.75 28.78 9.57
N GLY A 111 -0.32 28.24 8.44
CA GLY A 111 0.17 29.04 7.33
C GLY A 111 -0.86 29.99 6.77
N PHE A 112 -2.11 29.53 6.68
CA PHE A 112 -3.22 30.35 6.23
C PHE A 112 -3.45 31.56 7.16
N PHE A 113 -3.48 31.30 8.47
CA PHE A 113 -3.69 32.37 9.45
C PHE A 113 -2.51 33.32 9.56
N GLU A 114 -1.30 32.85 9.37
CA GLU A 114 -0.11 33.70 9.35
C GLU A 114 -0.12 34.68 8.17
N ASN A 115 -0.70 34.26 7.06
CA ASN A 115 -0.77 35.08 5.85
C ASN A 115 -2.02 35.96 5.79
N ALA A 116 -2.91 35.78 6.71
CA ALA A 116 -4.13 36.57 6.79
C ALA A 116 -3.94 37.81 7.67
#